data_0e4e963a897b07ca14f4bf135db8d26e
#
_entry.id   0e4e963a897b07ca14f4bf135db8d26e
#
_cell.length_a   1.000
_cell.length_b   1.000
_cell.length_c   1.000
_cell.angle_alpha   90.00
_cell.angle_beta   90.00
_cell.angle_gamma   90.00
#
_symmetry.space_group_name_H-M   'P 1'
#
loop_
_entity.id
_entity.type
_entity.pdbx_description
1 polymer ?
#
loop_
_entity_poly.entity_id
_entity_poly.type
_entity_poly.pdbx_seq_one_letter_code
_entity_poly.pdbx_strand_id
1 'polypeptide(L)'
;ILKDNMLAVKTGDMLVLDSAIQEHDGSFNLPVQYNLAEKMKVGEPLFMFDGKIRSIVREITGPTAIKVEVQNDGFLMSRKGLNLPDTDFGGDILTPKDLADIEWASSQDFDYVALSFVQSASDIVDLRQRLLSFGSDAQIIAKIETKSAISEENLEKIVKLSDGVMVARGDLAVEAGAEIVPVVQSLLPF
;
A
#
# COMPACT_ATOMS: atom_id res chain seq x y z
N ILE A 1 -5.45 -14.57 8.23
CA ILE A 1 -6.94 -14.48 8.29
C ILE A 1 -7.33 -14.46 9.76
N LEU A 2 -8.20 -13.52 10.17
CA LEU A 2 -8.72 -13.45 11.54
C LEU A 2 -9.65 -14.63 11.81
N LYS A 3 -9.64 -15.16 13.05
CA LYS A 3 -10.38 -16.36 13.46
C LYS A 3 -11.88 -16.31 13.08
N ASP A 4 -12.55 -15.24 13.42
CA ASP A 4 -13.99 -15.07 13.14
C ASP A 4 -14.22 -14.05 12.01
N ASN A 5 -13.22 -13.87 11.14
CA ASN A 5 -13.18 -12.87 10.06
C ASN A 5 -13.28 -11.41 10.54
N MET A 6 -13.49 -11.16 11.82
CA MET A 6 -13.63 -9.83 12.41
C MET A 6 -13.04 -9.81 13.83
N LEU A 7 -12.43 -8.68 14.21
CA LEU A 7 -11.91 -8.43 15.54
C LEU A 7 -12.29 -7.00 15.97
N ALA A 8 -13.05 -6.89 17.07
CA ALA A 8 -13.36 -5.58 17.66
C ALA A 8 -12.13 -5.01 18.38
N VAL A 9 -11.89 -3.72 18.21
CA VAL A 9 -10.78 -2.98 18.82
C VAL A 9 -11.28 -1.66 19.38
N LYS A 10 -10.59 -1.18 20.43
CA LYS A 10 -10.86 0.10 21.09
C LYS A 10 -9.61 0.96 21.16
N THR A 11 -9.83 2.23 21.30
CA THR A 11 -8.75 3.20 21.58
C THR A 11 -7.92 2.75 22.79
N GLY A 12 -6.61 2.71 22.58
CA GLY A 12 -5.65 2.24 23.60
C GLY A 12 -5.34 0.75 23.57
N ASP A 13 -6.07 -0.06 22.79
CA ASP A 13 -5.73 -1.47 22.62
C ASP A 13 -4.35 -1.62 21.97
N MET A 14 -3.58 -2.58 22.50
CA MET A 14 -2.26 -2.91 21.98
C MET A 14 -2.33 -4.16 21.12
N LEU A 15 -2.07 -4.01 19.82
CA LEU A 15 -2.03 -5.12 18.88
C LEU A 15 -0.59 -5.47 18.55
N VAL A 16 -0.30 -6.75 18.39
CA VAL A 16 0.97 -7.24 17.84
C VAL A 16 0.72 -7.69 16.41
N LEU A 17 1.45 -7.10 15.46
CA LEU A 17 1.43 -7.49 14.05
C LEU A 17 2.70 -8.29 13.78
N ASP A 18 2.56 -9.58 13.45
CA ASP A 18 3.67 -10.49 13.32
C ASP A 18 3.58 -11.30 12.03
N SER A 19 4.62 -11.23 11.21
CA SER A 19 4.71 -11.98 9.94
C SER A 19 5.05 -13.47 10.14
N ALA A 20 5.49 -13.88 11.33
CA ALA A 20 5.74 -15.29 11.63
C ALA A 20 4.47 -16.07 12.01
N ILE A 21 3.39 -15.38 12.40
CA ILE A 21 2.12 -16.01 12.74
C ILE A 21 1.40 -16.47 11.46
N GLN A 22 1.03 -17.75 11.41
CA GLN A 22 0.29 -18.32 10.26
C GLN A 22 -1.23 -18.29 10.50
N GLU A 23 -1.67 -18.56 11.72
CA GLU A 23 -3.07 -18.64 12.08
C GLU A 23 -3.38 -17.73 13.27
N HIS A 24 -4.52 -17.05 13.19
CA HIS A 24 -5.01 -16.17 14.26
C HIS A 24 -5.80 -16.98 15.29
N ASP A 25 -5.46 -16.85 16.56
CA ASP A 25 -6.08 -17.56 17.68
C ASP A 25 -7.27 -16.83 18.34
N GLY A 26 -7.57 -15.62 17.88
CA GLY A 26 -8.60 -14.74 18.44
C GLY A 26 -8.05 -13.69 19.42
N SER A 27 -6.74 -13.68 19.66
CA SER A 27 -6.06 -12.69 20.50
C SER A 27 -5.75 -11.39 19.73
N PHE A 28 -5.05 -10.48 20.35
CA PHE A 28 -4.52 -9.27 19.72
C PHE A 28 -3.16 -9.49 19.01
N ASN A 29 -2.76 -10.74 18.78
CA ASN A 29 -1.61 -11.10 17.96
C ASN A 29 -2.09 -11.42 16.55
N LEU A 30 -1.81 -10.56 15.60
CA LEU A 30 -2.39 -10.59 14.25
C LEU A 30 -1.35 -11.04 13.21
N PRO A 31 -1.68 -12.02 12.36
CA PRO A 31 -0.84 -12.39 11.24
C PRO A 31 -0.83 -11.29 10.18
N VAL A 32 0.35 -10.92 9.70
CA VAL A 32 0.54 -10.00 8.56
C VAL A 32 1.42 -10.66 7.50
N GLN A 33 1.25 -10.25 6.22
CA GLN A 33 1.97 -10.86 5.12
C GLN A 33 3.41 -10.34 4.97
N TYR A 34 3.67 -9.13 5.45
CA TYR A 34 4.97 -8.46 5.33
C TYR A 34 5.65 -8.33 6.68
N ASN A 35 6.98 -8.41 6.69
CA ASN A 35 7.76 -8.12 7.88
C ASN A 35 7.83 -6.60 8.12
N LEU A 36 6.88 -6.10 8.88
CA LEU A 36 6.79 -4.68 9.24
C LEU A 36 7.94 -4.24 10.14
N ALA A 37 8.52 -5.16 10.92
CA ALA A 37 9.61 -4.86 11.86
C ALA A 37 10.90 -4.39 11.16
N GLU A 38 11.11 -4.82 9.91
CA GLU A 38 12.26 -4.37 9.10
C GLU A 38 12.07 -2.99 8.49
N LYS A 39 10.85 -2.53 8.35
CA LYS A 39 10.50 -1.33 7.57
C LYS A 39 10.05 -0.16 8.41
N MET A 40 9.32 -0.42 9.48
CA MET A 40 8.69 0.61 10.30
C MET A 40 9.54 1.03 11.49
N LYS A 41 9.30 2.26 11.94
CA LYS A 41 9.94 2.84 13.13
C LYS A 41 8.89 3.15 14.20
N VAL A 42 9.34 3.18 15.45
CA VAL A 42 8.50 3.63 16.57
C VAL A 42 8.05 5.07 16.32
N GLY A 43 6.75 5.31 16.51
CA GLY A 43 6.10 6.59 16.29
C GLY A 43 5.44 6.74 14.89
N GLU A 44 5.73 5.88 13.94
CA GLU A 44 5.08 5.93 12.63
C GLU A 44 3.63 5.49 12.70
N PRO A 45 2.74 6.15 11.90
CA PRO A 45 1.36 5.74 11.77
C PRO A 45 1.23 4.46 10.95
N LEU A 46 0.28 3.62 11.36
CA LEU A 46 -0.16 2.45 10.62
C LEU A 46 -1.68 2.44 10.60
N PHE A 47 -2.26 2.43 9.41
CA PHE A 47 -3.70 2.39 9.24
C PHE A 47 -4.13 1.02 8.71
N MET A 48 -5.23 0.53 9.23
CA MET A 48 -5.79 -0.78 8.89
C MET A 48 -7.20 -0.63 8.36
N PHE A 49 -7.62 -1.56 7.52
CA PHE A 49 -8.96 -1.61 6.97
C PHE A 49 -9.34 -0.29 6.25
N ASP A 50 -8.55 0.07 5.23
CA ASP A 50 -8.79 1.24 4.39
C ASP A 50 -8.88 2.54 5.24
N GLY A 51 -8.01 2.66 6.25
CA GLY A 51 -7.94 3.81 7.14
C GLY A 51 -9.01 3.89 8.25
N LYS A 52 -9.89 2.88 8.36
CA LYS A 52 -10.95 2.86 9.37
C LYS A 52 -10.42 2.69 10.79
N ILE A 53 -9.32 1.96 10.94
CA ILE A 53 -8.61 1.81 12.22
C ILE A 53 -7.25 2.46 12.07
N ARG A 54 -7.01 3.49 12.87
CA ARG A 54 -5.73 4.19 12.97
C ARG A 54 -4.94 3.63 14.13
N SER A 55 -3.65 3.49 13.95
CA SER A 55 -2.73 3.07 15.02
C SER A 55 -1.37 3.73 14.86
N ILE A 56 -0.57 3.65 15.93
CA ILE A 56 0.80 4.16 15.98
C ILE A 56 1.72 3.04 16.46
N VAL A 57 2.85 2.85 15.81
CA VAL A 57 3.89 1.91 16.25
C VAL A 57 4.47 2.35 17.59
N ARG A 58 4.38 1.50 18.60
CA ARG A 58 4.90 1.76 19.94
C ARG A 58 6.20 1.01 20.25
N GLU A 59 6.38 -0.15 19.62
CA GLU A 59 7.53 -1.00 19.91
C GLU A 59 7.82 -1.92 18.73
N ILE A 60 9.09 -2.20 18.48
CA ILE A 60 9.55 -3.31 17.64
C ILE A 60 9.85 -4.45 18.59
N THR A 61 8.99 -5.46 18.63
CA THR A 61 9.04 -6.53 19.67
C THR A 61 9.92 -7.71 19.30
N GLY A 62 10.43 -7.73 18.06
CA GLY A 62 11.29 -8.81 17.58
C GLY A 62 11.63 -8.65 16.11
N PRO A 63 12.29 -9.64 15.49
CA PRO A 63 12.69 -9.55 14.10
C PRO A 63 11.53 -9.59 13.11
N THR A 64 10.35 -10.05 13.53
CA THR A 64 9.17 -10.25 12.66
C THR A 64 7.92 -9.51 13.16
N ALA A 65 7.99 -8.84 14.32
CA ALA A 65 6.83 -8.34 15.02
C ALA A 65 6.98 -6.88 15.46
N ILE A 66 5.89 -6.14 15.32
CA ILE A 66 5.72 -4.79 15.89
C ILE A 66 4.50 -4.75 16.80
N LYS A 67 4.52 -3.85 17.78
CA LYS A 67 3.38 -3.54 18.61
C LYS A 67 2.84 -2.16 18.27
N VAL A 68 1.53 -2.08 18.02
CA VAL A 68 0.84 -0.85 17.68
C VAL A 68 -0.24 -0.54 18.69
N GLU A 69 -0.47 0.74 18.95
CA GLU A 69 -1.56 1.23 19.77
C GLU A 69 -2.69 1.76 18.90
N VAL A 70 -3.88 1.24 19.08
CA VAL A 70 -5.10 1.66 18.40
C VAL A 70 -5.52 3.05 18.84
N GLN A 71 -5.86 3.93 17.90
CA GLN A 71 -6.20 5.34 18.17
C GLN A 71 -7.69 5.64 18.07
N ASN A 72 -8.51 4.69 17.60
CA ASN A 72 -9.97 4.86 17.53
C ASN A 72 -10.69 3.52 17.64
N ASP A 73 -11.91 3.56 18.15
CA ASP A 73 -12.77 2.38 18.27
C ASP A 73 -13.25 1.89 16.90
N GLY A 74 -13.46 0.57 16.76
CA GLY A 74 -14.02 -0.05 15.58
C GLY A 74 -13.77 -1.55 15.50
N PHE A 75 -13.62 -2.04 14.29
CA PHE A 75 -13.32 -3.46 14.06
C PHE A 75 -12.38 -3.63 12.86
N LEU A 76 -11.57 -4.66 12.93
CA LEU A 76 -10.73 -5.15 11.84
C LEU A 76 -11.43 -6.30 11.13
N MET A 77 -11.14 -6.45 9.84
CA MET A 77 -11.61 -7.58 9.04
C MET A 77 -10.43 -8.27 8.35
N SER A 78 -10.59 -9.57 8.09
CA SER A 78 -9.62 -10.34 7.33
C SER A 78 -9.43 -9.78 5.92
N ARG A 79 -8.21 -9.94 5.39
CA ARG A 79 -7.84 -9.61 4.01
C ARG A 79 -8.06 -8.13 3.65
N LYS A 80 -7.96 -7.24 4.64
CA LYS A 80 -7.99 -5.80 4.43
C LYS A 80 -6.58 -5.23 4.39
N GLY A 81 -6.42 -4.18 3.60
CA GLY A 81 -5.14 -3.51 3.40
C GLY A 81 -4.60 -2.84 4.66
N LEU A 82 -3.29 -2.69 4.68
CA LEU A 82 -2.55 -1.84 5.59
C LEU A 82 -2.02 -0.65 4.80
N ASN A 83 -2.14 0.55 5.36
CA ASN A 83 -1.56 1.76 4.82
C ASN A 83 -0.48 2.26 5.77
N LEU A 84 0.66 2.61 5.21
CA LEU A 84 1.90 2.96 5.93
C LEU A 84 2.43 4.28 5.37
N PRO A 85 1.75 5.42 5.63
CA PRO A 85 1.94 6.67 4.88
C PRO A 85 3.33 7.30 5.05
N ASP A 86 4.04 6.99 6.12
CA ASP A 86 5.36 7.55 6.43
C ASP A 86 6.49 6.50 6.29
N THR A 87 6.17 5.28 5.83
CA THR A 87 7.14 4.19 5.72
C THR A 87 7.65 4.06 4.27
N ASP A 88 8.95 4.14 4.10
CA ASP A 88 9.60 3.85 2.83
C ASP A 88 9.83 2.33 2.68
N PHE A 89 9.15 1.71 1.74
CA PHE A 89 9.30 0.28 1.44
C PHE A 89 10.58 -0.05 0.66
N GLY A 90 11.32 0.96 0.17
CA GLY A 90 12.64 0.76 -0.43
C GLY A 90 12.64 0.11 -1.80
N GLY A 91 11.84 0.59 -2.73
CA GLY A 91 12.10 0.44 -4.15
C GLY A 91 11.29 -0.60 -4.91
N ASP A 92 11.14 -1.82 -4.47
CA ASP A 92 10.39 -2.82 -5.24
C ASP A 92 8.92 -2.87 -4.83
N ILE A 93 8.06 -2.14 -5.56
CA ILE A 93 6.60 -2.24 -5.36
C ILE A 93 6.00 -3.49 -6.01
N LEU A 94 6.71 -4.12 -6.94
CA LEU A 94 6.26 -5.34 -7.61
C LEU A 94 6.66 -6.58 -6.80
N THR A 95 5.67 -7.27 -6.27
CA THR A 95 5.87 -8.53 -5.55
C THR A 95 6.19 -9.68 -6.52
N PRO A 96 6.72 -10.83 -6.06
CA PRO A 96 6.89 -12.02 -6.90
C PRO A 96 5.58 -12.47 -7.57
N LYS A 97 4.43 -12.26 -6.91
CA LYS A 97 3.12 -12.52 -7.52
C LYS A 97 2.83 -11.57 -8.67
N ASP A 98 3.11 -10.27 -8.48
CA ASP A 98 2.89 -9.27 -9.53
C ASP A 98 3.74 -9.57 -10.75
N LEU A 99 4.98 -10.05 -10.57
CA LEU A 99 5.84 -10.47 -11.68
C LEU A 99 5.24 -11.63 -12.47
N ALA A 100 4.70 -12.63 -11.79
CA ALA A 100 4.00 -13.75 -12.43
C ALA A 100 2.70 -13.28 -13.13
N ASP A 101 1.96 -12.35 -12.52
CA ASP A 101 0.76 -11.77 -13.11
C ASP A 101 1.09 -10.94 -14.37
N ILE A 102 2.21 -10.18 -14.37
CA ILE A 102 2.69 -9.43 -15.54
C ILE A 102 3.05 -10.39 -16.70
N GLU A 103 3.79 -11.45 -16.42
CA GLU A 103 4.13 -12.47 -17.40
C GLU A 103 2.88 -13.09 -18.03
N TRP A 104 1.92 -13.50 -17.17
CA TRP A 104 0.66 -14.06 -17.64
C TRP A 104 -0.17 -13.02 -18.44
N ALA A 105 -0.30 -11.79 -17.94
CA ALA A 105 -1.04 -10.72 -18.58
C ALA A 105 -0.45 -10.36 -19.95
N SER A 106 0.88 -10.40 -20.10
CA SER A 106 1.56 -10.13 -21.37
C SER A 106 1.26 -11.18 -22.43
N SER A 107 0.81 -12.38 -22.03
CA SER A 107 0.32 -13.42 -22.96
C SER A 107 -1.14 -13.21 -23.39
N GLN A 108 -1.84 -12.27 -22.78
CA GLN A 108 -3.21 -11.87 -23.10
C GLN A 108 -3.18 -10.55 -23.85
N ASP A 109 -4.21 -10.27 -24.62
CA ASP A 109 -4.32 -9.04 -25.43
C ASP A 109 -4.97 -7.92 -24.58
N PHE A 110 -4.26 -7.43 -23.55
CA PHE A 110 -4.71 -6.31 -22.72
C PHE A 110 -4.21 -4.98 -23.26
N ASP A 111 -5.10 -4.00 -23.37
CA ASP A 111 -4.74 -2.64 -23.78
C ASP A 111 -4.05 -1.86 -22.68
N TYR A 112 -4.43 -2.11 -21.40
CA TYR A 112 -3.97 -1.33 -20.25
C TYR A 112 -3.56 -2.20 -19.07
N VAL A 113 -2.51 -1.77 -18.37
CA VAL A 113 -2.10 -2.28 -17.06
C VAL A 113 -2.12 -1.12 -16.06
N ALA A 114 -2.87 -1.25 -14.97
CA ALA A 114 -2.91 -0.26 -13.90
C ALA A 114 -1.96 -0.65 -12.76
N LEU A 115 -1.01 0.24 -12.45
CA LEU A 115 -0.05 0.05 -11.36
C LEU A 115 -0.53 0.75 -10.10
N SER A 116 -0.83 -0.04 -9.06
CA SER A 116 -1.24 0.47 -7.74
C SER A 116 -0.02 0.87 -6.91
N PHE A 117 -0.23 1.77 -5.96
CA PHE A 117 0.76 2.23 -4.99
C PHE A 117 2.05 2.76 -5.62
N VAL A 118 1.95 3.43 -6.76
CA VAL A 118 3.09 4.10 -7.39
C VAL A 118 3.70 5.10 -6.40
N GLN A 119 5.01 5.05 -6.22
CA GLN A 119 5.75 5.94 -5.34
C GLN A 119 6.62 6.93 -6.12
N SER A 120 7.15 6.49 -7.27
CA SER A 120 8.06 7.27 -8.08
C SER A 120 8.01 6.89 -9.56
N ALA A 121 8.68 7.67 -10.38
CA ALA A 121 8.81 7.42 -11.81
C ALA A 121 9.55 6.12 -12.15
N SER A 122 10.44 5.65 -11.26
CA SER A 122 11.16 4.39 -11.45
C SER A 122 10.21 3.18 -11.49
N ASP A 123 9.10 3.23 -10.77
CA ASP A 123 8.11 2.15 -10.74
C ASP A 123 7.45 1.96 -12.12
N ILE A 124 7.19 3.09 -12.80
CA ILE A 124 6.64 3.06 -14.18
C ILE A 124 7.67 2.52 -15.17
N VAL A 125 8.93 2.93 -15.01
CA VAL A 125 10.03 2.46 -15.88
C VAL A 125 10.23 0.95 -15.71
N ASP A 126 10.25 0.45 -14.48
CA ASP A 126 10.42 -0.97 -14.20
C ASP A 126 9.27 -1.80 -14.78
N LEU A 127 8.02 -1.40 -14.54
CA LEU A 127 6.87 -2.10 -15.13
C LEU A 127 6.93 -2.10 -16.66
N ARG A 128 7.26 -0.97 -17.29
CA ARG A 128 7.36 -0.87 -18.75
C ARG A 128 8.46 -1.79 -19.31
N GLN A 129 9.62 -1.84 -18.68
CA GLN A 129 10.70 -2.74 -19.09
C GLN A 129 10.28 -4.21 -19.01
N ARG A 130 9.54 -4.59 -17.97
CA ARG A 130 9.02 -5.96 -17.80
C ARG A 130 7.98 -6.30 -18.87
N LEU A 131 6.99 -5.44 -19.11
CA LEU A 131 6.01 -5.63 -20.17
C LEU A 131 6.70 -5.82 -21.53
N LEU A 132 7.63 -4.95 -21.89
CA LEU A 132 8.39 -5.06 -23.12
C LEU A 132 9.22 -6.35 -23.21
N SER A 133 9.81 -6.80 -22.09
CA SER A 133 10.57 -8.06 -22.07
C SER A 133 9.73 -9.30 -22.34
N PHE A 134 8.43 -9.23 -22.08
CA PHE A 134 7.45 -10.26 -22.40
C PHE A 134 6.70 -10.00 -23.73
N GLY A 135 7.12 -8.98 -24.47
CA GLY A 135 6.55 -8.66 -25.79
C GLY A 135 5.20 -7.95 -25.74
N SER A 136 4.81 -7.38 -24.59
CA SER A 136 3.57 -6.60 -24.43
C SER A 136 3.84 -5.11 -24.63
N ASP A 137 2.95 -4.45 -25.37
CA ASP A 137 2.91 -2.99 -25.58
C ASP A 137 1.75 -2.32 -24.81
N ALA A 138 1.19 -3.01 -23.83
CA ALA A 138 0.11 -2.50 -22.98
C ALA A 138 0.48 -1.13 -22.38
N GLN A 139 -0.48 -0.22 -22.42
CA GLN A 139 -0.34 1.12 -21.83
C GLN A 139 -0.43 1.08 -20.31
N ILE A 140 0.36 1.92 -19.64
CA ILE A 140 0.44 1.96 -18.18
C ILE A 140 -0.41 3.09 -17.62
N ILE A 141 -1.35 2.75 -16.75
CA ILE A 141 -2.09 3.71 -15.93
C ILE A 141 -1.46 3.76 -14.53
N ALA A 142 -0.83 4.88 -14.19
CA ALA A 142 -0.30 5.09 -12.84
C ALA A 142 -1.41 5.47 -11.88
N LYS A 143 -1.57 4.71 -10.78
CA LYS A 143 -2.53 5.05 -9.73
C LYS A 143 -1.84 5.96 -8.72
N ILE A 144 -2.32 7.21 -8.64
CA ILE A 144 -1.85 8.23 -7.71
C ILE A 144 -2.62 8.06 -6.41
N GLU A 145 -2.00 7.38 -5.46
CA GLU A 145 -2.63 6.98 -4.19
C GLU A 145 -1.67 6.99 -3.00
N THR A 146 -0.41 7.35 -3.20
CA THR A 146 0.58 7.41 -2.13
C THR A 146 1.04 8.84 -1.86
N LYS A 147 1.46 9.09 -0.62
CA LYS A 147 2.05 10.37 -0.22
C LYS A 147 3.33 10.70 -1.02
N SER A 148 4.13 9.69 -1.36
CA SER A 148 5.35 9.85 -2.15
C SER A 148 5.06 10.28 -3.59
N ALA A 149 4.01 9.71 -4.23
CA ALA A 149 3.65 10.02 -5.61
C ALA A 149 3.23 11.48 -5.82
N ILE A 150 2.64 12.11 -4.80
CA ILE A 150 2.12 13.47 -4.90
C ILE A 150 3.15 14.56 -4.56
N SER A 151 4.39 14.20 -4.22
CA SER A 151 5.45 15.19 -4.12
C SER A 151 5.63 15.89 -5.47
N GLU A 152 5.95 17.20 -5.45
CA GLU A 152 6.09 18.00 -6.67
C GLU A 152 7.06 17.36 -7.67
N GLU A 153 8.18 16.82 -7.16
CA GLU A 153 9.19 16.16 -7.98
C GLU A 153 8.70 14.87 -8.63
N ASN A 154 7.96 14.03 -7.88
CA ASN A 154 7.53 12.72 -8.36
C ASN A 154 6.31 12.80 -9.27
N LEU A 155 5.31 13.61 -8.91
CA LEU A 155 4.03 13.68 -9.64
C LEU A 155 4.25 14.03 -11.12
N GLU A 156 5.05 15.06 -11.40
CA GLU A 156 5.36 15.47 -12.78
C GLU A 156 6.05 14.36 -13.57
N LYS A 157 7.02 13.67 -12.94
CA LYS A 157 7.78 12.58 -13.59
C LYS A 157 6.89 11.36 -13.84
N ILE A 158 6.04 10.99 -12.88
CA ILE A 158 5.08 9.89 -13.01
C ILE A 158 4.13 10.16 -14.18
N VAL A 159 3.53 11.36 -14.22
CA VAL A 159 2.62 11.75 -15.30
C VAL A 159 3.30 11.70 -16.67
N LYS A 160 4.55 12.14 -16.79
CA LYS A 160 5.29 12.13 -18.05
C LYS A 160 5.64 10.74 -18.57
N LEU A 161 5.83 9.77 -17.67
CA LEU A 161 6.29 8.43 -18.03
C LEU A 161 5.16 7.40 -18.12
N SER A 162 3.99 7.70 -17.61
CA SER A 162 2.78 6.87 -17.74
C SER A 162 1.96 7.28 -18.98
N ASP A 163 1.15 6.36 -19.47
CA ASP A 163 0.24 6.62 -20.59
C ASP A 163 -1.08 7.21 -20.11
N GLY A 164 -1.40 7.00 -18.84
CA GLY A 164 -2.53 7.60 -18.15
C GLY A 164 -2.32 7.64 -16.64
N VAL A 165 -3.12 8.43 -15.95
CA VAL A 165 -3.12 8.50 -14.50
C VAL A 165 -4.52 8.31 -13.93
N MET A 166 -4.60 7.66 -12.77
CA MET A 166 -5.84 7.51 -12.01
C MET A 166 -5.63 8.06 -10.60
N VAL A 167 -6.39 9.06 -10.20
CA VAL A 167 -6.41 9.51 -8.81
C VAL A 167 -7.28 8.55 -8.01
N ALA A 168 -6.68 7.66 -7.27
CA ALA A 168 -7.37 6.71 -6.39
C ALA A 168 -7.76 7.42 -5.09
N ARG A 169 -8.85 8.20 -5.16
CA ARG A 169 -9.25 9.15 -4.13
C ARG A 169 -9.38 8.57 -2.73
N GLY A 170 -9.85 7.31 -2.63
CA GLY A 170 -10.00 6.61 -1.35
C GLY A 170 -8.65 6.39 -0.67
N ASP A 171 -7.73 5.73 -1.36
CA ASP A 171 -6.40 5.41 -0.83
C ASP A 171 -5.57 6.68 -0.63
N LEU A 172 -5.63 7.62 -1.57
CA LEU A 172 -4.92 8.90 -1.43
C LEU A 172 -5.41 9.69 -0.20
N ALA A 173 -6.72 9.67 0.09
CA ALA A 173 -7.25 10.34 1.28
C ALA A 173 -6.76 9.68 2.59
N VAL A 174 -6.56 8.37 2.59
CA VAL A 174 -5.99 7.64 3.74
C VAL A 174 -4.51 7.96 3.91
N GLU A 175 -3.77 7.99 2.81
CA GLU A 175 -2.30 8.17 2.79
C GLU A 175 -1.88 9.63 3.05
N ALA A 176 -2.55 10.59 2.42
CA ALA A 176 -2.10 11.98 2.39
C ALA A 176 -3.07 12.99 3.03
N GLY A 177 -4.27 12.54 3.41
CA GLY A 177 -5.34 13.40 3.91
C GLY A 177 -6.40 13.71 2.86
N ALA A 178 -7.67 13.79 3.28
CA ALA A 178 -8.80 13.99 2.37
C ALA A 178 -8.75 15.36 1.67
N GLU A 179 -8.20 16.36 2.31
CA GLU A 179 -8.03 17.73 1.81
C GLU A 179 -7.07 17.83 0.62
N ILE A 180 -6.15 16.89 0.51
CA ILE A 180 -5.16 16.85 -0.58
C ILE A 180 -5.77 16.35 -1.90
N VAL A 181 -6.79 15.52 -1.84
CA VAL A 181 -7.39 14.88 -3.03
C VAL A 181 -7.82 15.89 -4.11
N PRO A 182 -8.63 16.94 -3.80
CA PRO A 182 -9.02 17.93 -4.80
C PRO A 182 -7.83 18.74 -5.33
N VAL A 183 -6.81 18.97 -4.50
CA VAL A 183 -5.60 19.69 -4.93
C VAL A 183 -4.86 18.86 -5.98
N VAL A 184 -4.60 17.60 -5.72
CA VAL A 184 -3.91 16.70 -6.68
C VAL A 184 -4.70 16.59 -7.97
N GLN A 185 -6.04 16.45 -7.89
CA GLN A 185 -6.88 16.39 -9.10
C GLN A 185 -6.76 17.65 -9.95
N SER A 186 -6.61 18.83 -9.33
CA SER A 186 -6.48 20.09 -10.06
C SER A 186 -5.12 20.30 -10.73
N LEU A 187 -4.09 19.58 -10.28
CA LEU A 187 -2.73 19.65 -10.84
C LEU A 187 -2.52 18.72 -12.05
N LEU A 188 -3.41 17.76 -12.25
CA LEU A 188 -3.28 16.80 -13.34
C LEU A 188 -3.91 17.36 -14.62
N PRO A 189 -3.23 17.18 -15.78
CA PRO A 189 -3.81 17.56 -17.06
C PRO A 189 -5.03 16.67 -17.39
N PHE A 190 -6.09 17.26 -17.89
CA PHE A 190 -7.26 16.56 -18.41
C PHE A 190 -7.05 16.18 -19.86
#